data_0c048defe493c116ee3c05b0230a977f
#
_entry.id   0c048defe493c116ee3c05b0230a977f
#
_cell.length_a   1.000
_cell.length_b   1.000
_cell.length_c   1.000
_cell.angle_alpha   90.00
_cell.angle_beta   90.00
_cell.angle_gamma   90.00
#
_symmetry.space_group_name_H-M   'P 1'
#
loop_
_entity.id
_entity.type
_entity.pdbx_description
1 polymer ?
#
loop_
_entity_poly.entity_id
_entity_poly.type
_entity_poly.pdbx_seq_one_letter_code
_entity_poly.pdbx_strand_id
1 'polypeptide(L)'
;ESDVRTGAMNYPQATLEMMDAMLTFSGITSPVMVISFAPPYYPAFHSDRLGETDKAGRTGGIQEGGIQAGGIQAGEGTRLYNLLQKAAEDTCGLCLGKRNYCCGISDLSYCGGPDREEMASYAVNAPLWGTMYRMDLDAMADFRVPSLLFGPIGKDAHQMSERVHARSLLEEVPVILQQFIEQMFANV
;
A
#
# COMPACT_ATOMS: atom_id res chain seq x y z
N GLU A 1 27.27 5.77 -6.48
CA GLU A 1 26.84 4.58 -7.23
C GLU A 1 27.72 3.37 -6.91
N SER A 2 29.04 3.55 -6.95
CA SER A 2 30.02 2.50 -6.61
C SER A 2 29.77 1.89 -5.23
N ASP A 3 29.58 2.74 -4.22
CA ASP A 3 29.44 2.32 -2.82
C ASP A 3 28.12 1.56 -2.55
N VAL A 4 27.07 1.90 -3.27
CA VAL A 4 25.81 1.13 -3.22
C VAL A 4 25.96 -0.23 -3.87
N ARG A 5 26.67 -0.32 -5.02
CA ARG A 5 26.92 -1.61 -5.70
C ARG A 5 27.78 -2.56 -4.87
N THR A 6 28.73 -2.02 -4.12
CA THR A 6 29.61 -2.82 -3.25
C THR A 6 28.99 -3.15 -1.90
N GLY A 7 27.81 -2.62 -1.59
CA GLY A 7 27.16 -2.77 -0.30
C GLY A 7 27.78 -1.91 0.83
N ALA A 8 28.71 -1.03 0.49
CA ALA A 8 29.30 -0.10 1.47
C ALA A 8 28.33 0.97 1.94
N MET A 9 27.26 1.21 1.17
CA MET A 9 26.22 2.19 1.46
C MET A 9 24.86 1.63 1.05
N ASN A 10 23.84 1.81 1.88
CA ASN A 10 22.47 1.46 1.52
C ASN A 10 21.76 2.62 0.76
N TYR A 11 20.62 2.33 0.11
CA TYR A 11 19.88 3.33 -0.66
C TYR A 11 19.45 4.57 0.14
N PRO A 12 18.92 4.46 1.38
CA PRO A 12 18.61 5.62 2.20
C PRO A 12 19.82 6.51 2.48
N GLN A 13 20.97 5.92 2.81
CA GLN A 13 22.21 6.66 3.02
C GLN A 13 22.68 7.38 1.75
N ALA A 14 22.65 6.69 0.62
CA ALA A 14 22.98 7.29 -0.67
C ALA A 14 22.06 8.48 -1.00
N THR A 15 20.78 8.38 -0.70
CA THR A 15 19.82 9.47 -0.88
C THR A 15 20.20 10.68 -0.01
N LEU A 16 20.52 10.47 1.27
CA LEU A 16 20.92 11.54 2.17
C LEU A 16 22.20 12.23 1.71
N GLU A 17 23.23 11.48 1.28
CA GLU A 17 24.47 12.06 0.78
C GLU A 17 24.26 12.83 -0.52
N MET A 18 23.40 12.34 -1.41
CA MET A 18 23.07 13.09 -2.62
C MET A 18 22.34 14.40 -2.29
N MET A 19 21.43 14.39 -1.33
CA MET A 19 20.72 15.57 -0.88
C MET A 19 21.66 16.58 -0.24
N ASP A 20 22.57 16.13 0.62
CA ASP A 20 23.59 16.97 1.24
C ASP A 20 24.48 17.65 0.19
N ALA A 21 24.96 16.87 -0.78
CA ALA A 21 25.75 17.40 -1.89
C ALA A 21 24.99 18.43 -2.73
N MET A 22 23.70 18.20 -3.01
CA MET A 22 22.84 19.12 -3.76
C MET A 22 22.61 20.43 -2.97
N LEU A 23 22.31 20.34 -1.68
CA LEU A 23 22.11 21.50 -0.81
C LEU A 23 23.40 22.30 -0.66
N THR A 24 24.52 21.63 -0.47
CA THR A 24 25.85 22.27 -0.43
C THR A 24 26.15 23.01 -1.73
N PHE A 25 25.94 22.36 -2.87
CA PHE A 25 26.14 22.98 -4.19
C PHE A 25 25.22 24.17 -4.43
N SER A 26 23.96 24.09 -3.96
CA SER A 26 22.98 25.19 -4.11
C SER A 26 23.27 26.42 -3.26
N GLY A 27 24.15 26.29 -2.24
CA GLY A 27 24.44 27.36 -1.29
C GLY A 27 23.29 27.71 -0.35
N ILE A 28 22.29 26.86 -0.22
CA ILE A 28 21.18 27.07 0.71
C ILE A 28 21.68 26.86 2.14
N THR A 29 21.65 27.92 2.95
CA THR A 29 22.07 27.91 4.35
C THR A 29 20.92 28.10 5.34
N SER A 30 19.72 28.39 4.84
CA SER A 30 18.52 28.49 5.66
C SER A 30 17.92 27.09 5.92
N PRO A 31 17.15 26.90 7.01
CA PRO A 31 16.40 25.67 7.21
C PRO A 31 15.53 25.35 6.00
N VAL A 32 15.60 24.11 5.52
CA VAL A 32 14.88 23.63 4.33
C VAL A 32 14.25 22.28 4.62
N MET A 33 13.07 22.04 4.06
CA MET A 33 12.42 20.73 4.03
C MET A 33 12.50 20.19 2.60
N VAL A 34 13.13 19.04 2.43
CA VAL A 34 13.21 18.35 1.15
C VAL A 34 12.22 17.18 1.16
N ILE A 35 11.33 17.15 0.17
CA ILE A 35 10.41 16.05 -0.05
C ILE A 35 10.88 15.30 -1.28
N SER A 36 11.16 14.00 -1.13
CA SER A 36 11.65 13.16 -2.22
C SER A 36 11.14 11.73 -2.08
N PHE A 37 11.23 10.97 -3.16
CA PHE A 37 11.00 9.53 -3.14
C PHE A 37 12.33 8.81 -2.95
N ALA A 38 12.41 7.96 -1.93
CA ALA A 38 13.54 7.07 -1.73
C ALA A 38 13.26 5.71 -2.40
N PRO A 39 14.23 5.08 -3.07
CA PRO A 39 14.07 3.73 -3.58
C PRO A 39 14.03 2.69 -2.43
N PRO A 40 13.33 1.55 -2.61
CA PRO A 40 12.51 1.22 -3.78
C PRO A 40 11.18 1.96 -3.79
N TYR A 41 10.69 2.26 -4.99
CA TYR A 41 9.39 2.90 -5.16
C TYR A 41 8.26 1.87 -5.06
N TYR A 42 7.22 2.22 -4.30
CA TYR A 42 5.98 1.46 -4.23
C TYR A 42 4.86 2.30 -4.83
N PRO A 43 4.18 1.84 -5.90
CA PRO A 43 3.03 2.53 -6.46
C PRO A 43 1.94 2.73 -5.42
N ALA A 44 1.23 3.84 -5.51
CA ALA A 44 0.06 4.09 -4.66
C ALA A 44 -0.98 2.98 -4.87
N PHE A 45 -1.46 2.42 -3.77
CA PHE A 45 -2.54 1.45 -3.78
C PHE A 45 -3.84 2.13 -3.36
N HIS A 46 -4.82 2.12 -4.23
CA HIS A 46 -6.17 2.63 -3.96
C HIS A 46 -7.21 1.82 -4.73
N SER A 47 -8.37 1.62 -4.14
CA SER A 47 -9.47 0.86 -4.76
C SER A 47 -10.28 1.65 -5.76
N ASP A 48 -10.27 2.98 -5.64
CA ASP A 48 -11.01 3.89 -6.51
C ASP A 48 -10.10 5.06 -6.86
N ARG A 49 -10.24 5.63 -8.06
CA ARG A 49 -9.50 6.84 -8.42
C ARG A 49 -9.77 7.92 -7.38
N LEU A 50 -8.73 8.62 -6.95
CA LEU A 50 -8.81 9.80 -6.07
C LEU A 50 -9.71 10.87 -6.71
N GLY A 51 -11.01 10.75 -6.57
CA GLY A 51 -11.98 11.67 -7.18
C GLY A 51 -13.38 11.50 -6.65
N GLU A 52 -13.70 10.38 -6.04
CA GLU A 52 -14.93 10.22 -5.31
C GLU A 52 -14.70 10.44 -3.80
N THR A 53 -14.65 11.72 -3.41
CA THR A 53 -14.99 12.05 -2.03
C THR A 53 -16.35 11.44 -1.76
N ASP A 54 -16.49 10.71 -0.65
CA ASP A 54 -17.83 10.32 -0.20
C ASP A 54 -18.67 11.59 -0.14
N LYS A 55 -19.96 11.50 -0.46
CA LYS A 55 -20.89 12.63 -0.49
C LYS A 55 -21.00 13.38 0.85
N ALA A 56 -20.18 13.02 1.84
CA ALA A 56 -20.14 13.57 3.18
C ALA A 56 -18.87 14.37 3.49
N GLY A 57 -17.88 14.48 2.56
CA GLY A 57 -16.69 15.31 2.75
C GLY A 57 -15.82 14.90 3.95
N ARG A 58 -15.93 13.66 4.42
CA ARG A 58 -15.16 13.17 5.56
C ARG A 58 -13.90 12.51 5.07
N THR A 59 -12.79 13.18 5.25
CA THR A 59 -11.48 12.50 5.35
C THR A 59 -11.54 11.61 6.59
N GLY A 60 -11.79 10.31 6.36
CA GLY A 60 -11.91 9.34 7.45
C GLY A 60 -10.66 9.33 8.30
N GLY A 61 -10.82 9.69 9.56
CA GLY A 61 -9.78 9.57 10.57
C GLY A 61 -9.25 8.12 10.59
N ILE A 62 -7.96 7.99 10.86
CA ILE A 62 -7.26 6.72 10.98
C ILE A 62 -7.91 5.90 12.09
N GLN A 63 -8.81 4.98 11.72
CA GLN A 63 -9.22 3.90 12.62
C GLN A 63 -8.35 2.69 12.29
N GLU A 64 -7.55 2.29 13.26
CA GLU A 64 -6.75 1.07 13.20
C GLU A 64 -7.68 -0.15 13.07
N GLY A 65 -7.42 -1.03 12.13
CA GLY A 65 -8.20 -2.25 11.91
C GLY A 65 -9.30 -2.12 10.84
N GLY A 66 -9.00 -1.57 9.68
CA GLY A 66 -9.91 -1.52 8.54
C GLY A 66 -9.50 -2.44 7.40
N ILE A 67 -10.48 -2.89 6.61
CA ILE A 67 -10.24 -3.60 5.36
C ILE A 67 -9.83 -2.59 4.30
N GLN A 68 -8.80 -2.95 3.54
CA GLN A 68 -8.37 -2.20 2.36
C GLN A 68 -8.65 -3.05 1.13
N ALA A 69 -9.42 -2.54 0.21
CA ALA A 69 -9.75 -3.22 -1.04
C ALA A 69 -9.18 -2.44 -2.21
N GLY A 70 -8.47 -3.14 -3.08
CA GLY A 70 -7.98 -2.63 -4.34
C GLY A 70 -8.32 -3.57 -5.48
N GLY A 71 -8.44 -3.05 -6.67
CA GLY A 71 -8.76 -3.83 -7.87
C GLY A 71 -9.37 -2.98 -8.98
N ILE A 72 -9.27 -3.45 -10.17
CA ILE A 72 -9.20 -2.72 -11.43
C ILE A 72 -10.53 -2.42 -12.07
N GLN A 73 -11.56 -3.08 -11.64
CA GLN A 73 -12.91 -2.73 -12.07
C GLN A 73 -13.69 -2.30 -10.84
N ALA A 74 -14.35 -1.17 -10.93
CA ALA A 74 -15.15 -0.56 -9.86
C ALA A 74 -16.23 -1.50 -9.25
N GLY A 75 -16.32 -2.74 -9.70
CA GLY A 75 -17.25 -3.76 -9.19
C GLY A 75 -16.58 -4.88 -8.39
N GLU A 76 -15.35 -5.29 -8.74
CA GLU A 76 -14.77 -6.52 -8.18
C GLU A 76 -14.19 -6.34 -6.77
N GLY A 77 -13.51 -5.24 -6.51
CA GLY A 77 -13.06 -4.91 -5.15
C GLY A 77 -14.24 -4.73 -4.20
N THR A 78 -15.33 -4.14 -4.69
CA THR A 78 -16.58 -4.03 -3.94
C THR A 78 -17.22 -5.41 -3.70
N ARG A 79 -17.16 -6.31 -4.67
CA ARG A 79 -17.65 -7.68 -4.52
C ARG A 79 -16.88 -8.43 -3.43
N LEU A 80 -15.54 -8.40 -3.47
CA LEU A 80 -14.71 -9.03 -2.44
C LEU A 80 -15.00 -8.45 -1.04
N TYR A 81 -15.10 -7.13 -0.94
CA TYR A 81 -15.46 -6.49 0.31
C TYR A 81 -16.82 -6.94 0.83
N ASN A 82 -17.85 -6.98 -0.03
CA ASN A 82 -19.19 -7.39 0.37
C ASN A 82 -19.25 -8.86 0.81
N LEU A 83 -18.50 -9.74 0.16
CA LEU A 83 -18.38 -11.13 0.58
C LEU A 83 -17.70 -11.24 1.95
N LEU A 84 -16.63 -10.49 2.16
CA LEU A 84 -15.91 -10.49 3.44
C LEU A 84 -16.75 -9.86 4.56
N GLN A 85 -17.46 -8.76 4.27
CA GLN A 85 -18.42 -8.15 5.21
C GLN A 85 -19.50 -9.14 5.62
N LYS A 86 -20.09 -9.84 4.63
CA LYS A 86 -21.08 -10.87 4.90
C LYS A 86 -20.51 -12.01 5.75
N ALA A 87 -19.32 -12.48 5.45
CA ALA A 87 -18.65 -13.51 6.24
C ALA A 87 -18.44 -13.06 7.69
N ALA A 88 -18.04 -11.80 7.91
CA ALA A 88 -17.84 -11.24 9.25
C ALA A 88 -19.16 -11.08 10.04
N GLU A 89 -20.24 -10.68 9.39
CA GLU A 89 -21.57 -10.61 9.99
C GLU A 89 -22.10 -12.00 10.35
N ASP A 90 -22.03 -12.95 9.42
CA ASP A 90 -22.57 -14.30 9.57
C ASP A 90 -21.83 -15.09 10.67
N THR A 91 -20.51 -14.88 10.83
CA THR A 91 -19.69 -15.66 11.77
C THR A 91 -19.48 -15.00 13.12
N CYS A 92 -19.27 -13.70 13.13
CA CYS A 92 -18.85 -12.97 14.33
C CYS A 92 -19.78 -11.81 14.71
N GLY A 93 -20.79 -11.49 13.89
CA GLY A 93 -21.65 -10.33 14.10
C GLY A 93 -20.90 -9.00 13.96
N LEU A 94 -19.81 -8.96 13.19
CA LEU A 94 -18.96 -7.80 13.05
C LEU A 94 -19.30 -7.00 11.80
N CYS A 95 -19.30 -5.67 11.95
CA CYS A 95 -19.34 -4.74 10.85
C CYS A 95 -17.91 -4.23 10.55
N LEU A 96 -17.44 -4.47 9.34
CA LEU A 96 -16.08 -4.14 8.93
C LEU A 96 -16.02 -2.74 8.28
N GLY A 97 -15.06 -1.92 8.69
CA GLY A 97 -14.81 -0.63 8.06
C GLY A 97 -14.05 -0.81 6.74
N LYS A 98 -14.48 -0.14 5.67
CA LYS A 98 -13.79 -0.11 4.37
C LYS A 98 -12.87 1.11 4.29
N ARG A 99 -11.65 0.91 3.80
CA ARG A 99 -10.74 1.98 3.38
C ARG A 99 -10.36 1.79 1.92
N ASN A 100 -10.34 2.89 1.17
CA ASN A 100 -10.05 2.86 -0.25
C ASN A 100 -8.56 3.07 -0.58
N TYR A 101 -7.72 3.28 0.42
CA TYR A 101 -6.27 3.49 0.24
C TYR A 101 -5.48 2.91 1.42
N CYS A 102 -4.23 2.57 1.15
CA CYS A 102 -3.26 2.16 2.16
C CYS A 102 -2.26 3.28 2.41
N CYS A 103 -2.09 3.66 3.69
CA CYS A 103 -1.12 4.68 4.10
C CYS A 103 0.28 4.11 4.36
N GLY A 104 0.57 2.90 3.94
CA GLY A 104 1.84 2.23 4.17
C GLY A 104 2.34 1.49 2.95
N ILE A 105 3.53 0.93 3.06
CA ILE A 105 4.08 0.02 2.06
C ILE A 105 3.26 -1.28 2.11
N SER A 106 2.77 -1.72 0.96
CA SER A 106 2.00 -2.96 0.83
C SER A 106 2.32 -3.65 -0.48
N ASP A 107 2.42 -4.97 -0.45
CA ASP A 107 2.57 -5.81 -1.64
C ASP A 107 1.38 -5.69 -2.60
N LEU A 108 0.24 -5.20 -2.13
CA LEU A 108 -0.91 -4.88 -2.98
C LEU A 108 -0.60 -3.80 -4.03
N SER A 109 0.44 -2.98 -3.82
CA SER A 109 0.95 -2.05 -4.83
C SER A 109 1.29 -2.72 -6.16
N TYR A 110 1.63 -4.01 -6.13
CA TYR A 110 1.95 -4.80 -7.32
C TYR A 110 0.73 -5.45 -7.98
N CYS A 111 -0.40 -5.47 -7.32
CA CYS A 111 -1.62 -6.13 -7.79
C CYS A 111 -2.58 -5.17 -8.50
N GLY A 112 -2.46 -3.86 -8.26
CA GLY A 112 -3.44 -2.85 -8.68
C GLY A 112 -3.24 -2.31 -10.10
N GLY A 113 -2.20 -2.67 -10.80
CA GLY A 113 -1.88 -2.13 -12.13
C GLY A 113 -1.63 -0.62 -12.08
N PRO A 114 -0.43 -0.16 -11.70
CA PRO A 114 -0.12 1.26 -11.67
C PRO A 114 -0.34 1.90 -13.04
N ASP A 115 -0.67 3.18 -13.03
CA ASP A 115 -0.80 3.94 -14.27
C ASP A 115 0.56 4.03 -14.99
N ARG A 116 0.60 3.66 -16.28
CA ARG A 116 1.84 3.63 -17.07
C ARG A 116 2.46 5.00 -17.23
N GLU A 117 1.65 6.05 -17.32
CA GLU A 117 2.15 7.43 -17.48
C GLU A 117 2.77 7.93 -16.16
N GLU A 118 2.13 7.65 -15.02
CA GLU A 118 2.70 7.95 -13.70
C GLU A 118 4.03 7.24 -13.51
N MET A 119 4.12 5.97 -13.87
CA MET A 119 5.34 5.18 -13.73
C MET A 119 6.45 5.65 -14.67
N ALA A 120 6.12 6.04 -15.90
CA ALA A 120 7.09 6.63 -16.83
C ALA A 120 7.64 7.95 -16.28
N SER A 121 6.78 8.80 -15.73
CA SER A 121 7.17 10.05 -15.08
C SER A 121 8.09 9.81 -13.88
N TYR A 122 7.80 8.80 -13.05
CA TYR A 122 8.69 8.41 -11.96
C TYR A 122 10.05 7.97 -12.48
N ALA A 123 10.11 7.08 -13.46
CA ALA A 123 11.34 6.53 -14.00
C ALA A 123 12.29 7.63 -14.54
N VAL A 124 11.75 8.66 -15.19
CA VAL A 124 12.53 9.82 -15.67
C VAL A 124 13.16 10.61 -14.52
N ASN A 125 12.47 10.69 -13.38
CA ASN A 125 12.93 11.44 -12.20
C ASN A 125 13.74 10.58 -11.20
N ALA A 126 13.98 9.31 -11.51
CA ALA A 126 14.74 8.39 -10.68
C ALA A 126 16.09 8.03 -11.34
N PRO A 127 17.19 8.76 -11.06
CA PRO A 127 18.47 8.61 -11.78
C PRO A 127 19.07 7.20 -11.73
N LEU A 128 18.71 6.41 -10.72
CA LEU A 128 19.20 5.04 -10.55
C LEU A 128 18.30 3.98 -11.21
N TRP A 129 17.17 4.41 -11.79
CA TRP A 129 16.27 3.51 -12.48
C TRP A 129 16.92 2.86 -13.70
N GLY A 130 16.77 1.56 -13.80
CA GLY A 130 17.36 0.76 -14.87
C GLY A 130 18.85 0.43 -14.72
N THR A 131 19.55 1.09 -13.80
CA THR A 131 20.99 0.85 -13.54
C THR A 131 21.23 0.14 -12.21
N MET A 132 20.66 0.65 -11.13
CA MET A 132 20.85 0.10 -9.79
C MET A 132 19.66 -0.74 -9.32
N TYR A 133 18.47 -0.37 -9.73
CA TYR A 133 17.24 -1.14 -9.49
C TYR A 133 16.28 -0.98 -10.66
N ARG A 134 15.42 -1.94 -10.83
CA ARG A 134 14.39 -1.96 -11.86
C ARG A 134 13.19 -2.76 -11.36
N MET A 135 12.00 -2.28 -11.70
CA MET A 135 10.75 -3.01 -11.55
C MET A 135 10.19 -3.28 -12.95
N ASP A 136 9.57 -4.41 -13.14
CA ASP A 136 8.86 -4.72 -14.39
C ASP A 136 7.50 -4.04 -14.37
N LEU A 137 7.50 -2.78 -14.81
CA LEU A 137 6.30 -1.94 -14.80
C LEU A 137 5.22 -2.46 -15.73
N ASP A 138 5.62 -3.10 -16.83
CA ASP A 138 4.66 -3.67 -17.78
C ASP A 138 3.95 -4.88 -17.17
N ALA A 139 4.70 -5.79 -16.56
CA ALA A 139 4.11 -6.92 -15.84
C ALA A 139 3.21 -6.44 -14.68
N MET A 140 3.63 -5.42 -13.94
CA MET A 140 2.80 -4.84 -12.88
C MET A 140 1.52 -4.19 -13.42
N ALA A 141 1.61 -3.46 -14.54
CA ALA A 141 0.45 -2.84 -15.17
C ALA A 141 -0.53 -3.88 -15.73
N ASP A 142 -0.04 -5.03 -16.16
CA ASP A 142 -0.85 -6.12 -16.70
C ASP A 142 -1.35 -7.08 -15.61
N PHE A 143 -0.66 -7.13 -14.47
CA PHE A 143 -1.05 -7.95 -13.32
C PHE A 143 -2.19 -7.28 -12.54
N ARG A 144 -3.39 -7.48 -13.05
CA ARG A 144 -4.61 -6.87 -12.54
C ARG A 144 -5.48 -7.90 -11.86
N VAL A 145 -5.33 -8.05 -10.55
CA VAL A 145 -6.16 -8.96 -9.75
C VAL A 145 -6.93 -8.19 -8.68
N PRO A 146 -8.20 -8.51 -8.45
CA PRO A 146 -8.94 -7.98 -7.33
C PRO A 146 -8.23 -8.38 -6.03
N SER A 147 -7.91 -7.40 -5.22
CA SER A 147 -7.13 -7.60 -4.02
C SER A 147 -7.73 -6.84 -2.85
N LEU A 148 -7.63 -7.39 -1.67
CA LEU A 148 -7.97 -6.70 -0.44
C LEU A 148 -6.99 -7.07 0.67
N LEU A 149 -6.75 -6.13 1.57
CA LEU A 149 -5.99 -6.34 2.78
C LEU A 149 -6.96 -6.46 3.95
N PHE A 150 -6.92 -7.59 4.62
CA PHE A 150 -7.73 -7.86 5.82
C PHE A 150 -6.88 -8.55 6.87
N GLY A 151 -7.02 -8.12 8.11
CA GLY A 151 -6.26 -8.70 9.21
C GLY A 151 -6.86 -8.34 10.57
N PRO A 152 -6.21 -8.78 11.65
CA PRO A 152 -6.65 -8.52 13.01
C PRO A 152 -6.54 -7.04 13.39
N ILE A 153 -7.29 -6.65 14.40
CA ILE A 153 -7.17 -5.33 15.00
C ILE A 153 -5.80 -5.21 15.66
N GLY A 154 -5.05 -4.20 15.24
CA GLY A 154 -3.71 -3.93 15.76
C GLY A 154 -3.46 -2.45 15.98
N LYS A 155 -2.39 -2.13 16.67
CA LYS A 155 -1.88 -0.79 16.90
C LYS A 155 -0.38 -0.74 16.72
N ASP A 156 0.10 0.43 16.33
CA ASP A 156 1.52 0.75 16.23
C ASP A 156 2.29 -0.23 15.32
N ALA A 157 1.69 -0.61 14.16
CA ALA A 157 2.31 -1.51 13.20
C ALA A 157 3.71 -1.03 12.79
N HIS A 158 4.67 -1.97 12.76
CA HIS A 158 6.09 -1.71 12.47
C HIS A 158 6.82 -0.84 13.51
N GLN A 159 6.28 -0.73 14.74
CA GLN A 159 6.92 -0.02 15.84
C GLN A 159 7.24 -0.97 16.99
N MET A 160 8.11 -0.56 17.90
CA MET A 160 8.46 -1.37 19.10
C MET A 160 7.27 -1.60 20.03
N SER A 161 6.25 -0.77 19.95
CA SER A 161 4.99 -0.86 20.72
C SER A 161 3.89 -1.62 19.96
N GLU A 162 4.23 -2.28 18.86
CA GLU A 162 3.26 -3.03 18.07
C GLU A 162 2.53 -4.07 18.91
N ARG A 163 1.23 -4.06 18.81
CA ARG A 163 0.36 -4.99 19.53
C ARG A 163 -0.87 -5.34 18.70
N VAL A 164 -1.33 -6.56 18.87
CA VAL A 164 -2.49 -7.11 18.19
C VAL A 164 -3.52 -7.56 19.22
N HIS A 165 -4.79 -7.35 18.91
CA HIS A 165 -5.88 -7.81 19.73
C HIS A 165 -6.01 -9.35 19.62
N ALA A 166 -5.76 -10.07 20.72
CA ALA A 166 -5.65 -11.52 20.70
C ALA A 166 -6.90 -12.24 20.18
N ARG A 167 -8.08 -11.82 20.61
CA ARG A 167 -9.34 -12.41 20.14
C ARG A 167 -9.53 -12.20 18.64
N SER A 168 -9.25 -11.01 18.16
CA SER A 168 -9.35 -10.71 16.72
C SER A 168 -8.40 -11.59 15.91
N LEU A 169 -7.16 -11.77 16.38
CA LEU A 169 -6.16 -12.61 15.70
C LEU A 169 -6.48 -14.10 15.73
N LEU A 170 -6.88 -14.62 16.89
CA LEU A 170 -6.94 -16.06 17.14
C LEU A 170 -8.32 -16.67 16.91
N GLU A 171 -9.38 -15.88 17.02
CA GLU A 171 -10.75 -16.37 16.98
C GLU A 171 -11.52 -15.78 15.78
N GLU A 172 -11.54 -14.44 15.62
CA GLU A 172 -12.42 -13.77 14.67
C GLU A 172 -11.88 -13.86 13.24
N VAL A 173 -10.63 -13.44 12.99
CA VAL A 173 -10.05 -13.41 11.64
C VAL A 173 -10.00 -14.80 10.98
N PRO A 174 -9.59 -15.88 11.67
CA PRO A 174 -9.56 -17.21 11.06
C PRO A 174 -10.92 -17.70 10.58
N VAL A 175 -11.98 -17.52 11.39
CA VAL A 175 -13.34 -17.97 11.03
C VAL A 175 -13.92 -17.13 9.89
N ILE A 176 -13.69 -15.82 9.93
CA ILE A 176 -14.12 -14.91 8.86
C ILE A 176 -13.45 -15.27 7.54
N LEU A 177 -12.13 -15.49 7.55
CA LEU A 177 -11.39 -15.88 6.34
C LEU A 177 -11.84 -17.22 5.79
N GLN A 178 -12.05 -18.20 6.66
CA GLN A 178 -12.57 -19.51 6.23
C GLN A 178 -13.91 -19.34 5.52
N GLN A 179 -14.86 -18.68 6.15
CA GLN A 179 -16.20 -18.45 5.59
C GLN A 179 -16.14 -17.63 4.28
N PHE A 180 -15.27 -16.64 4.22
CA PHE A 180 -15.04 -15.83 3.01
C PHE A 180 -14.55 -16.69 1.85
N ILE A 181 -13.55 -17.56 2.09
CA ILE A 181 -13.00 -18.48 1.08
C ILE A 181 -14.10 -19.45 0.61
N GLU A 182 -14.84 -20.05 1.53
CA GLU A 182 -15.94 -20.95 1.19
C GLU A 182 -17.00 -20.26 0.32
N GLN A 183 -17.37 -19.02 0.64
CA GLN A 183 -18.31 -18.24 -0.16
C GLN A 183 -17.76 -17.85 -1.54
N MET A 184 -16.46 -17.59 -1.65
CA MET A 184 -15.83 -17.29 -2.93
C MET A 184 -15.92 -18.46 -3.91
N PHE A 185 -15.75 -19.68 -3.44
CA PHE A 185 -15.73 -20.89 -4.27
C PHE A 185 -17.06 -21.64 -4.35
N ALA A 186 -18.06 -21.27 -3.55
CA ALA A 186 -19.39 -21.91 -3.60
C ALA A 186 -20.17 -21.64 -4.90
N ASN A 187 -19.73 -20.69 -5.72
CA ASN A 187 -20.38 -20.28 -6.98
C ASN A 187 -19.50 -20.56 -8.22
N VAL A 188 -18.49 -21.39 -8.09
CA VAL A 188 -17.68 -21.95 -9.17
C VAL A 188 -18.10 -23.39 -9.40
#